data_0862da42a1ead4240aa399944682f436
#
_entry.id   0862da42a1ead4240aa399944682f436
#
_cell.length_a   1.000
_cell.length_b   1.000
_cell.length_c   1.000
_cell.angle_alpha   90.00
_cell.angle_beta   90.00
_cell.angle_gamma   90.00
#
_symmetry.space_group_name_H-M   'P 1'
#
loop_
_entity.id
_entity.type
_entity.pdbx_description
1 polymer ?
#
loop_
_entity_poly.entity_id
_entity_poly.type
_entity_poly.pdbx_seq_one_letter_code
_entity_poly.pdbx_strand_id
1 'polypeptide(L)'
;GVGFSYEETDNGYDITVTENPGETQRTGTLTINQTDEGGESVSVNLTQAASVVTYDYTLTATPTSLSFANTGETKSFSVVSTKQKKLNGNVSGSAVDVAFSFEVAGSGFSKSTGNNVVATENTTESERTGVVTITQSESDEVDTINLSQAAATVTYDYTLTTDPTSLSFVAAGETKVFGVTSNKQKKVNGKNSGSPIAVDYTTVVSGEGFTKGSSEYSVIAAANTGAERTGQAVV
;
A
#
# COMPACT_ATOMS: atom_id res chain seq x y z
N GLY A 1 -2.54 -60.45 5.76
CA GLY A 1 -3.26 -59.18 5.53
C GLY A 1 -2.48 -58.33 4.58
N VAL A 2 -3.14 -57.33 3.99
CA VAL A 2 -2.48 -56.37 3.06
C VAL A 2 -1.34 -55.67 3.78
N GLY A 3 -0.13 -55.67 3.15
CA GLY A 3 1.07 -55.04 3.69
C GLY A 3 1.82 -55.84 4.76
N PHE A 4 1.37 -57.03 5.10
CA PHE A 4 2.10 -57.98 5.96
C PHE A 4 2.57 -59.12 5.10
N SER A 5 3.83 -59.50 5.25
CA SER A 5 4.46 -60.73 4.71
C SER A 5 5.19 -61.43 5.80
N TYR A 6 5.50 -62.74 5.61
CA TYR A 6 6.29 -63.52 6.56
C TYR A 6 7.26 -64.42 5.82
N GLU A 7 8.33 -64.73 6.48
CA GLU A 7 9.30 -65.79 6.12
C GLU A 7 9.43 -66.73 7.29
N GLU A 8 9.52 -68.04 7.00
CA GLU A 8 9.80 -69.10 8.00
C GLU A 8 11.29 -69.15 8.26
N THR A 9 11.66 -69.24 9.52
CA THR A 9 13.07 -69.37 9.98
C THR A 9 13.24 -70.62 10.85
N ASP A 10 14.46 -70.99 11.15
CA ASP A 10 14.77 -72.20 11.98
C ASP A 10 14.09 -72.11 13.38
N ASN A 11 13.74 -70.99 13.87
CA ASN A 11 13.19 -70.73 15.21
C ASN A 11 11.82 -70.02 15.25
N GLY A 12 11.12 -69.83 14.11
CA GLY A 12 9.84 -69.17 14.07
C GLY A 12 9.56 -68.52 12.75
N TYR A 13 8.91 -67.32 12.81
CA TYR A 13 8.51 -66.56 11.63
C TYR A 13 8.97 -65.07 11.75
N ASP A 14 9.67 -64.59 10.74
CA ASP A 14 9.96 -63.18 10.58
C ASP A 14 8.79 -62.52 9.87
N ILE A 15 8.19 -61.53 10.52
CA ILE A 15 7.04 -60.75 9.96
C ILE A 15 7.52 -59.39 9.50
N THR A 16 7.43 -59.14 8.20
CA THR A 16 7.74 -57.87 7.59
C THR A 16 6.45 -57.11 7.31
N VAL A 17 6.47 -55.80 7.57
CA VAL A 17 5.37 -54.91 7.27
C VAL A 17 5.85 -53.75 6.41
N THR A 18 5.15 -53.52 5.31
CA THR A 18 5.39 -52.34 4.45
C THR A 18 4.71 -51.08 5.02
N GLU A 19 5.16 -49.87 4.64
CA GLU A 19 4.54 -48.63 5.05
C GLU A 19 3.02 -48.70 4.85
N ASN A 20 2.24 -48.19 5.83
CA ASN A 20 0.80 -48.05 5.71
C ASN A 20 0.50 -46.64 5.11
N PRO A 21 0.13 -46.50 3.83
CA PRO A 21 -0.21 -45.22 3.25
C PRO A 21 -1.64 -44.74 3.57
N GLY A 22 -2.39 -45.56 4.33
CA GLY A 22 -3.78 -45.30 4.68
C GLY A 22 -3.93 -44.52 6.00
N GLU A 23 -5.01 -43.78 6.13
CA GLU A 23 -5.36 -43.02 7.34
C GLU A 23 -6.10 -43.87 8.38
N THR A 24 -6.13 -45.19 8.18
CA THR A 24 -6.70 -46.18 9.08
C THR A 24 -5.71 -47.25 9.45
N GLN A 25 -5.84 -47.78 10.66
CA GLN A 25 -5.06 -48.92 11.10
C GLN A 25 -5.28 -50.11 10.18
N ARG A 26 -4.20 -50.83 9.84
CA ARG A 26 -4.30 -52.12 9.16
C ARG A 26 -4.20 -53.28 10.15
N THR A 27 -4.91 -54.35 9.85
CA THR A 27 -4.86 -55.58 10.62
C THR A 27 -4.57 -56.77 9.71
N GLY A 28 -3.97 -57.79 10.27
CA GLY A 28 -3.72 -59.08 9.64
C GLY A 28 -3.73 -60.17 10.65
N THR A 29 -3.68 -61.39 10.20
CA THR A 29 -3.56 -62.58 11.05
C THR A 29 -2.55 -63.54 10.42
N LEU A 30 -1.60 -64.02 11.19
CA LEU A 30 -0.74 -65.15 10.87
C LEU A 30 -1.38 -66.38 11.52
N THR A 31 -1.74 -67.36 10.72
CA THR A 31 -2.24 -68.67 11.22
C THR A 31 -1.20 -69.75 10.99
N ILE A 32 -0.88 -70.44 12.01
CA ILE A 32 0.08 -71.57 12.03
C ILE A 32 -0.72 -72.78 12.27
N ASN A 33 -0.59 -73.79 11.38
CA ASN A 33 -1.31 -75.07 11.46
C ASN A 33 -0.30 -76.22 11.64
N GLN A 34 -0.58 -77.16 12.53
CA GLN A 34 0.11 -78.45 12.57
C GLN A 34 -0.26 -79.26 11.33
N THR A 35 0.70 -80.02 10.79
CA THR A 35 0.51 -80.74 9.53
C THR A 35 0.04 -82.18 9.73
N ASP A 36 0.01 -82.68 10.98
CA ASP A 36 -0.45 -84.02 11.30
C ASP A 36 -1.98 -84.12 11.30
N GLU A 37 -2.50 -85.38 11.10
CA GLU A 37 -3.96 -85.59 11.14
C GLU A 37 -4.50 -85.31 12.53
N GLY A 38 -5.49 -84.37 12.62
CA GLY A 38 -5.99 -83.91 13.89
C GLY A 38 -5.22 -82.74 14.52
N GLY A 39 -4.25 -82.18 13.77
CA GLY A 39 -3.40 -81.09 14.23
C GLY A 39 -4.18 -79.82 14.58
N GLU A 40 -3.64 -79.02 15.50
CA GLU A 40 -4.21 -77.78 15.98
C GLU A 40 -3.74 -76.55 15.15
N SER A 41 -4.51 -75.47 15.22
CA SER A 41 -4.20 -74.17 14.63
C SER A 41 -4.07 -73.09 15.71
N VAL A 42 -3.10 -72.21 15.57
CA VAL A 42 -2.94 -71.04 16.40
C VAL A 42 -2.83 -69.80 15.52
N SER A 43 -3.38 -68.70 15.97
CA SER A 43 -3.36 -67.42 15.23
C SER A 43 -2.71 -66.29 16.04
N VAL A 44 -1.89 -65.47 15.36
CA VAL A 44 -1.30 -64.22 15.87
C VAL A 44 -1.94 -63.08 15.16
N ASN A 45 -2.57 -62.15 15.90
CA ASN A 45 -3.14 -60.95 15.34
C ASN A 45 -2.03 -59.89 15.14
N LEU A 46 -2.02 -59.31 13.96
CA LEU A 46 -1.08 -58.28 13.55
C LEU A 46 -1.82 -56.93 13.41
N THR A 47 -1.21 -55.88 13.89
CA THR A 47 -1.75 -54.52 13.74
C THR A 47 -0.65 -53.57 13.33
N GLN A 48 -0.97 -52.65 12.43
CA GLN A 48 -0.11 -51.55 12.06
C GLN A 48 -0.87 -50.19 12.14
N ALA A 49 -0.28 -49.22 12.80
CA ALA A 49 -0.89 -47.93 12.95
C ALA A 49 -1.24 -47.24 11.60
N ALA A 50 -2.20 -46.34 11.62
CA ALA A 50 -2.49 -45.45 10.51
C ALA A 50 -1.29 -44.52 10.20
N SER A 51 -1.26 -43.97 8.98
CA SER A 51 -0.33 -42.89 8.66
C SER A 51 -0.51 -41.69 9.56
N VAL A 52 0.59 -41.04 9.91
CA VAL A 52 0.55 -39.71 10.53
C VAL A 52 0.22 -38.68 9.45
N VAL A 53 -0.87 -37.97 9.64
CA VAL A 53 -1.30 -36.89 8.73
C VAL A 53 -0.75 -35.59 9.27
N THR A 54 -0.07 -34.82 8.40
CA THR A 54 0.36 -33.44 8.68
C THR A 54 0.06 -32.56 7.48
N TYR A 55 0.14 -31.24 7.66
CA TYR A 55 -0.07 -30.27 6.59
C TYR A 55 1.07 -29.24 6.59
N ASP A 56 1.57 -28.93 5.40
CA ASP A 56 2.42 -27.77 5.17
C ASP A 56 1.50 -26.64 4.66
N TYR A 57 1.56 -25.51 5.30
CA TYR A 57 0.81 -24.32 4.93
C TYR A 57 1.68 -23.35 4.15
N THR A 58 1.07 -22.66 3.21
CA THR A 58 1.71 -21.58 2.43
C THR A 58 0.79 -20.38 2.41
N LEU A 59 1.32 -19.21 2.79
CA LEU A 59 0.66 -17.93 2.65
C LEU A 59 1.66 -16.96 2.02
N THR A 60 1.32 -16.37 0.87
CA THR A 60 2.18 -15.40 0.17
C THR A 60 1.34 -14.34 -0.50
N ALA A 61 1.62 -13.08 -0.21
CA ALA A 61 1.01 -11.92 -0.84
C ALA A 61 1.96 -11.27 -1.86
N THR A 62 1.41 -10.80 -2.96
CA THR A 62 2.18 -10.15 -4.03
C THR A 62 1.40 -8.95 -4.57
N PRO A 63 2.03 -7.77 -4.68
CA PRO A 63 3.41 -7.44 -4.30
C PRO A 63 3.58 -7.29 -2.78
N THR A 64 4.81 -7.22 -2.30
CA THR A 64 5.14 -6.99 -0.87
C THR A 64 5.03 -5.53 -0.43
N SER A 65 4.78 -4.62 -1.37
CA SER A 65 4.54 -3.19 -1.11
C SER A 65 3.61 -2.57 -2.15
N LEU A 66 2.82 -1.57 -1.73
CA LEU A 66 1.96 -0.75 -2.57
C LEU A 66 2.26 0.72 -2.31
N SER A 67 2.65 1.45 -3.36
CA SER A 67 2.90 2.90 -3.30
C SER A 67 1.78 3.65 -3.99
N PHE A 68 1.18 4.65 -3.32
CA PHE A 68 0.02 5.40 -3.76
C PHE A 68 0.39 6.85 -4.09
N ALA A 69 -0.27 7.42 -5.11
CA ALA A 69 -0.19 8.83 -5.39
C ALA A 69 -0.85 9.68 -4.29
N ASN A 70 -0.41 10.91 -4.12
CA ASN A 70 -0.98 11.85 -3.14
C ASN A 70 -2.46 12.19 -3.41
N THR A 71 -2.93 12.08 -4.66
CA THR A 71 -4.32 12.34 -5.04
C THR A 71 -5.29 11.25 -4.60
N GLY A 72 -4.76 10.12 -4.10
CA GLY A 72 -5.55 8.93 -3.76
C GLY A 72 -5.81 8.04 -4.97
N GLU A 73 -5.84 6.75 -4.73
CA GLU A 73 -6.14 5.72 -5.74
C GLU A 73 -6.49 4.38 -5.08
N THR A 74 -6.90 3.41 -5.88
CA THR A 74 -7.13 2.03 -5.44
C THR A 74 -6.10 1.11 -6.08
N LYS A 75 -5.49 0.23 -5.28
CA LYS A 75 -4.56 -0.80 -5.76
C LYS A 75 -4.96 -2.18 -5.26
N SER A 76 -4.69 -3.19 -6.09
CA SER A 76 -4.96 -4.59 -5.80
C SER A 76 -3.69 -5.36 -5.48
N PHE A 77 -3.85 -6.48 -4.79
CA PHE A 77 -2.81 -7.48 -4.55
C PHE A 77 -3.38 -8.87 -4.74
N SER A 78 -2.51 -9.86 -4.89
CA SER A 78 -2.86 -11.27 -4.96
C SER A 78 -2.34 -12.02 -3.74
N VAL A 79 -3.02 -13.11 -3.37
CA VAL A 79 -2.64 -13.98 -2.26
C VAL A 79 -2.65 -15.41 -2.74
N VAL A 80 -1.59 -16.15 -2.47
CA VAL A 80 -1.54 -17.60 -2.53
C VAL A 80 -1.68 -18.10 -1.10
N SER A 81 -2.74 -18.86 -0.84
CA SER A 81 -3.04 -19.42 0.48
C SER A 81 -3.45 -20.87 0.31
N THR A 82 -2.58 -21.80 0.65
CA THR A 82 -2.78 -23.23 0.39
C THR A 82 -2.31 -24.09 1.56
N LYS A 83 -2.77 -25.35 1.59
CA LYS A 83 -2.21 -26.42 2.42
C LYS A 83 -1.88 -27.66 1.60
N GLN A 84 -0.76 -28.27 1.88
CA GLN A 84 -0.28 -29.51 1.28
C GLN A 84 -0.33 -30.62 2.32
N LYS A 85 -1.16 -31.65 2.06
CA LYS A 85 -1.24 -32.84 2.92
C LYS A 85 0.02 -33.68 2.79
N LYS A 86 0.47 -34.22 3.92
CA LYS A 86 1.53 -35.22 4.02
C LYS A 86 1.07 -36.43 4.80
N LEU A 87 1.50 -37.62 4.34
CA LEU A 87 1.33 -38.91 5.02
C LEU A 87 2.70 -39.41 5.38
N ASN A 88 2.96 -39.66 6.67
CA ASN A 88 4.27 -40.05 7.18
C ASN A 88 5.42 -39.17 6.67
N GLY A 89 5.15 -37.85 6.52
CA GLY A 89 6.11 -36.87 5.99
C GLY A 89 6.19 -36.77 4.46
N ASN A 90 5.55 -37.67 3.70
CA ASN A 90 5.55 -37.66 2.24
C ASN A 90 4.34 -36.90 1.70
N VAL A 91 4.54 -36.08 0.65
CA VAL A 91 3.47 -35.36 -0.02
C VAL A 91 2.38 -36.32 -0.51
N SER A 92 1.12 -35.99 -0.24
CA SER A 92 -0.04 -36.80 -0.60
C SER A 92 -1.10 -35.92 -1.28
N GLY A 93 -1.32 -36.16 -2.57
CA GLY A 93 -2.26 -35.36 -3.37
C GLY A 93 -1.72 -33.99 -3.76
N SER A 94 -2.61 -33.13 -4.29
CA SER A 94 -2.30 -31.75 -4.63
C SER A 94 -2.56 -30.83 -3.46
N ALA A 95 -1.88 -29.67 -3.44
CA ALA A 95 -2.21 -28.60 -2.51
C ALA A 95 -3.65 -28.11 -2.74
N VAL A 96 -4.34 -27.74 -1.68
CA VAL A 96 -5.72 -27.21 -1.70
C VAL A 96 -5.73 -25.80 -1.12
N ASP A 97 -6.62 -24.97 -1.67
CA ASP A 97 -6.79 -23.60 -1.23
C ASP A 97 -7.29 -23.55 0.23
N VAL A 98 -6.77 -22.57 0.98
CA VAL A 98 -7.19 -22.25 2.33
C VAL A 98 -7.74 -20.82 2.34
N ALA A 99 -8.83 -20.59 3.01
CA ALA A 99 -9.39 -19.26 3.17
C ALA A 99 -8.43 -18.36 3.95
N PHE A 100 -8.46 -17.06 3.62
CA PHE A 100 -7.71 -16.04 4.34
C PHE A 100 -8.57 -14.79 4.58
N SER A 101 -8.14 -13.98 5.50
CA SER A 101 -8.67 -12.63 5.73
C SER A 101 -7.54 -11.63 5.70
N PHE A 102 -7.87 -10.34 5.54
CA PHE A 102 -6.87 -9.29 5.68
C PHE A 102 -7.46 -8.06 6.34
N GLU A 103 -6.59 -7.30 6.99
CA GLU A 103 -6.88 -5.99 7.58
C GLU A 103 -5.91 -4.95 7.03
N VAL A 104 -6.37 -3.68 7.01
CA VAL A 104 -5.57 -2.55 6.55
C VAL A 104 -5.45 -1.57 7.70
N ALA A 105 -4.22 -1.23 8.07
CA ALA A 105 -3.90 -0.25 9.09
C ALA A 105 -3.07 0.89 8.50
N GLY A 106 -3.28 2.10 9.00
CA GLY A 106 -2.61 3.33 8.56
C GLY A 106 -3.60 4.44 8.21
N SER A 107 -3.23 5.67 8.54
CA SER A 107 -4.10 6.83 8.27
C SER A 107 -4.28 7.06 6.76
N GLY A 108 -5.53 7.16 6.32
CA GLY A 108 -5.87 7.39 4.90
C GLY A 108 -5.94 6.13 4.05
N PHE A 109 -5.66 4.95 4.61
CA PHE A 109 -5.81 3.66 3.93
C PHE A 109 -7.03 2.90 4.46
N SER A 110 -7.69 2.17 3.57
CA SER A 110 -8.83 1.33 3.93
C SER A 110 -8.96 0.13 3.01
N LYS A 111 -9.61 -0.91 3.52
CA LYS A 111 -9.99 -2.10 2.76
C LYS A 111 -11.14 -1.75 1.81
N SER A 112 -11.13 -2.33 0.62
CA SER A 112 -12.23 -2.29 -0.34
C SER A 112 -12.64 -3.70 -0.77
N THR A 113 -13.59 -3.81 -1.68
CA THR A 113 -14.10 -5.10 -2.19
C THR A 113 -13.00 -5.89 -2.90
N GLY A 114 -12.98 -7.20 -2.68
CA GLY A 114 -11.90 -8.07 -3.15
C GLY A 114 -10.59 -7.77 -2.41
N ASN A 115 -9.46 -8.07 -3.03
CA ASN A 115 -8.13 -7.82 -2.46
C ASN A 115 -7.64 -6.43 -2.88
N ASN A 116 -8.39 -5.38 -2.48
CA ASN A 116 -8.07 -4.01 -2.83
C ASN A 116 -7.86 -3.14 -1.59
N VAL A 117 -6.90 -2.22 -1.71
CA VAL A 117 -6.64 -1.13 -0.76
C VAL A 117 -6.94 0.20 -1.44
N VAL A 118 -7.70 1.04 -0.77
CA VAL A 118 -7.98 2.42 -1.18
C VAL A 118 -7.14 3.36 -0.32
N ALA A 119 -6.43 4.28 -0.97
CA ALA A 119 -5.84 5.45 -0.32
C ALA A 119 -6.67 6.69 -0.65
N THR A 120 -7.09 7.44 0.37
CA THR A 120 -7.72 8.75 0.20
C THR A 120 -6.68 9.81 -0.14
N GLU A 121 -7.09 10.99 -0.66
CA GLU A 121 -6.17 12.09 -0.95
C GLU A 121 -5.31 12.45 0.29
N ASN A 122 -4.01 12.50 0.12
CA ASN A 122 -3.09 13.01 1.13
C ASN A 122 -2.92 14.52 0.95
N THR A 123 -3.49 15.30 1.86
CA THR A 123 -3.37 16.76 1.87
C THR A 123 -2.27 17.27 2.81
N THR A 124 -1.51 16.35 3.45
CA THR A 124 -0.40 16.69 4.34
C THR A 124 0.93 16.73 3.58
N GLU A 125 1.85 17.57 4.04
CA GLU A 125 3.19 17.71 3.44
C GLU A 125 4.15 16.58 3.90
N SER A 126 3.59 15.50 4.42
CA SER A 126 4.32 14.30 4.85
C SER A 126 3.79 13.05 4.15
N GLU A 127 4.68 12.13 3.87
CA GLU A 127 4.32 10.78 3.42
C GLU A 127 3.46 10.09 4.48
N ARG A 128 2.48 9.28 4.03
CA ARG A 128 1.71 8.38 4.89
C ARG A 128 2.20 6.95 4.69
N THR A 129 2.22 6.19 5.75
CA THR A 129 2.55 4.77 5.72
C THR A 129 1.44 3.93 6.36
N GLY A 130 1.38 2.67 5.99
CA GLY A 130 0.43 1.71 6.53
C GLY A 130 0.89 0.29 6.25
N VAL A 131 0.05 -0.67 6.62
CA VAL A 131 0.31 -2.09 6.41
C VAL A 131 -1.00 -2.83 6.13
N VAL A 132 -0.96 -3.78 5.21
CA VAL A 132 -1.95 -4.85 5.09
C VAL A 132 -1.41 -6.05 5.84
N THR A 133 -2.20 -6.61 6.74
CA THR A 133 -1.90 -7.86 7.44
C THR A 133 -2.86 -8.93 6.92
N ILE A 134 -2.32 -10.00 6.36
CA ILE A 134 -3.07 -11.14 5.80
C ILE A 134 -2.89 -12.31 6.76
N THR A 135 -3.99 -12.98 7.11
CA THR A 135 -3.99 -14.13 8.03
C THR A 135 -4.71 -15.31 7.39
N GLN A 136 -4.09 -16.46 7.38
CA GLN A 136 -4.68 -17.71 6.91
C GLN A 136 -5.63 -18.29 7.97
N SER A 137 -6.77 -18.87 7.56
CA SER A 137 -7.82 -19.29 8.49
C SER A 137 -7.57 -20.60 9.22
N GLU A 138 -6.67 -21.44 8.70
CA GLU A 138 -6.41 -22.81 9.23
C GLU A 138 -5.02 -22.98 9.82
N SER A 139 -4.24 -21.90 9.86
CA SER A 139 -2.88 -21.88 10.43
C SER A 139 -2.60 -20.55 11.11
N ASP A 140 -1.46 -20.43 11.79
CA ASP A 140 -0.97 -19.18 12.37
C ASP A 140 -0.12 -18.37 11.36
N GLU A 141 -0.16 -18.73 10.06
CA GLU A 141 0.60 -18.05 9.01
C GLU A 141 0.05 -16.64 8.78
N VAL A 142 0.95 -15.67 8.80
CA VAL A 142 0.66 -14.24 8.55
C VAL A 142 1.65 -13.71 7.52
N ASP A 143 1.14 -12.95 6.55
CA ASP A 143 1.97 -12.19 5.60
C ASP A 143 1.56 -10.72 5.58
N THR A 144 2.45 -9.85 5.11
CA THR A 144 2.23 -8.39 5.16
C THR A 144 2.60 -7.70 3.87
N ILE A 145 1.87 -6.61 3.57
CA ILE A 145 2.18 -5.69 2.47
C ILE A 145 2.38 -4.29 3.05
N ASN A 146 3.54 -3.69 2.80
CA ASN A 146 3.80 -2.32 3.21
C ASN A 146 3.09 -1.33 2.31
N LEU A 147 2.46 -0.31 2.91
CA LEU A 147 1.79 0.77 2.20
C LEU A 147 2.55 2.08 2.37
N SER A 148 2.69 2.83 1.27
CA SER A 148 3.18 4.19 1.30
C SER A 148 2.33 5.08 0.40
N GLN A 149 2.13 6.35 0.80
CA GLN A 149 1.45 7.34 -0.02
C GLN A 149 2.24 8.64 -0.02
N ALA A 150 2.55 9.14 -1.21
CA ALA A 150 3.31 10.37 -1.38
C ALA A 150 2.71 11.56 -0.60
N ALA A 151 3.58 12.45 -0.13
CA ALA A 151 3.19 13.74 0.44
C ALA A 151 2.43 14.60 -0.57
N ALA A 152 1.60 15.52 -0.08
CA ALA A 152 0.93 16.51 -0.93
C ALA A 152 1.94 17.36 -1.72
N THR A 153 1.61 17.66 -2.96
CA THR A 153 2.34 18.66 -3.75
C THR A 153 1.84 20.05 -3.39
N VAL A 154 2.73 20.91 -2.88
CA VAL A 154 2.43 22.31 -2.56
C VAL A 154 3.01 23.22 -3.62
N THR A 155 2.17 24.12 -4.16
CA THR A 155 2.56 25.17 -5.10
C THR A 155 1.91 26.49 -4.72
N TYR A 156 2.37 27.60 -5.32
CA TYR A 156 1.81 28.93 -5.12
C TYR A 156 1.53 29.61 -6.46
N ASP A 157 0.33 30.16 -6.62
CA ASP A 157 0.02 31.08 -7.70
C ASP A 157 0.21 32.51 -7.19
N TYR A 158 1.00 33.30 -7.91
CA TYR A 158 1.26 34.67 -7.57
C TYR A 158 0.41 35.60 -8.42
N THR A 159 -0.10 36.65 -7.81
CA THR A 159 -0.86 37.73 -8.46
C THR A 159 -0.21 39.07 -8.15
N LEU A 160 0.11 39.83 -9.19
CA LEU A 160 0.54 41.20 -9.08
C LEU A 160 -0.18 42.04 -10.15
N THR A 161 -1.04 42.92 -9.73
CA THR A 161 -1.83 43.80 -10.63
C THR A 161 -1.93 45.20 -10.09
N THR A 162 -2.13 46.16 -10.97
CA THR A 162 -2.34 47.59 -10.64
C THR A 162 -3.68 48.06 -11.19
N ASP A 163 -4.33 48.94 -10.43
CA ASP A 163 -5.58 49.61 -10.86
C ASP A 163 -5.56 51.10 -10.39
N PRO A 164 -5.67 52.10 -11.29
CA PRO A 164 -5.67 51.95 -12.75
C PRO A 164 -4.30 51.57 -13.32
N THR A 165 -4.27 51.10 -14.57
CA THR A 165 -3.04 50.74 -15.32
C THR A 165 -2.35 51.96 -15.97
N SER A 166 -2.97 53.17 -15.88
CA SER A 166 -2.42 54.43 -16.37
C SER A 166 -2.85 55.60 -15.49
N LEU A 167 -1.98 56.58 -15.34
CA LEU A 167 -2.23 57.81 -14.61
C LEU A 167 -1.98 59.02 -15.53
N SER A 168 -2.94 59.96 -15.62
CA SER A 168 -2.77 61.20 -16.32
C SER A 168 -2.63 62.36 -15.30
N PHE A 169 -1.63 63.21 -15.47
CA PHE A 169 -1.28 64.30 -14.55
C PHE A 169 -1.51 65.65 -15.18
N VAL A 170 -1.94 66.61 -14.38
CA VAL A 170 -2.09 68.03 -14.83
C VAL A 170 -0.73 68.71 -14.95
N ALA A 171 -0.62 69.73 -15.83
CA ALA A 171 0.61 70.50 -16.07
C ALA A 171 1.15 71.23 -14.81
N ALA A 172 0.31 71.56 -13.86
CA ALA A 172 0.72 72.18 -12.60
C ALA A 172 1.48 71.24 -11.63
N GLY A 173 1.50 69.96 -11.95
CA GLY A 173 2.05 68.91 -11.08
C GLY A 173 1.05 68.47 -10.01
N GLU A 174 1.08 67.22 -9.65
CA GLU A 174 0.24 66.64 -8.62
C GLU A 174 0.79 65.27 -8.17
N THR A 175 0.23 64.73 -7.08
CA THR A 175 0.47 63.35 -6.64
C THR A 175 -0.75 62.53 -6.92
N LYS A 176 -0.57 61.35 -7.53
CA LYS A 176 -1.64 60.37 -7.72
C LYS A 176 -1.26 59.03 -7.13
N VAL A 177 -2.28 58.27 -6.75
CA VAL A 177 -2.16 56.92 -6.22
C VAL A 177 -2.81 55.94 -7.18
N PHE A 178 -2.36 54.70 -7.13
CA PHE A 178 -2.94 53.56 -7.82
C PHE A 178 -3.08 52.41 -6.85
N GLY A 179 -4.04 51.53 -7.07
CA GLY A 179 -4.18 50.30 -6.28
C GLY A 179 -3.17 49.23 -6.74
N VAL A 180 -2.67 48.49 -5.82
CA VAL A 180 -1.81 47.29 -6.10
C VAL A 180 -2.41 46.08 -5.40
N THR A 181 -2.64 45.03 -6.16
CA THR A 181 -2.95 43.73 -5.61
C THR A 181 -1.70 42.85 -5.75
N SER A 182 -1.10 42.49 -4.62
CA SER A 182 0.06 41.61 -4.56
C SER A 182 -0.20 40.49 -3.54
N ASN A 183 -0.42 39.30 -4.01
CA ASN A 183 -0.67 38.15 -3.16
C ASN A 183 -0.16 36.83 -3.75
N LYS A 184 -0.16 35.81 -2.93
CA LYS A 184 0.06 34.41 -3.34
C LYS A 184 -1.04 33.52 -2.80
N GLN A 185 -1.55 32.64 -3.64
CA GLN A 185 -2.52 31.61 -3.29
C GLN A 185 -1.81 30.25 -3.15
N LYS A 186 -1.84 29.67 -1.94
CA LYS A 186 -1.35 28.30 -1.72
C LYS A 186 -2.26 27.30 -2.45
N LYS A 187 -1.66 26.35 -3.12
CA LYS A 187 -2.33 25.17 -3.68
C LYS A 187 -1.76 23.90 -3.08
N VAL A 188 -2.65 22.97 -2.76
CA VAL A 188 -2.35 21.62 -2.32
C VAL A 188 -2.93 20.66 -3.34
N ASN A 189 -2.08 19.81 -3.94
CA ASN A 189 -2.48 18.90 -5.02
C ASN A 189 -3.25 19.65 -6.16
N GLY A 190 -2.81 20.89 -6.48
CA GLY A 190 -3.42 21.70 -7.52
C GLY A 190 -4.71 22.45 -7.12
N LYS A 191 -5.25 22.23 -5.92
CA LYS A 191 -6.47 22.89 -5.41
C LYS A 191 -6.10 24.05 -4.48
N ASN A 192 -6.84 25.17 -4.54
CA ASN A 192 -6.64 26.28 -3.61
C ASN A 192 -6.82 25.83 -2.16
N SER A 193 -5.91 26.25 -1.29
CA SER A 193 -5.89 25.93 0.13
C SER A 193 -5.71 27.20 0.95
N GLY A 194 -6.72 27.52 1.76
CA GLY A 194 -6.75 28.76 2.55
C GLY A 194 -7.01 30.01 1.71
N SER A 195 -6.92 31.19 2.36
CA SER A 195 -7.05 32.49 1.70
C SER A 195 -5.73 32.93 1.09
N PRO A 196 -5.76 33.80 0.04
CA PRO A 196 -4.55 34.39 -0.48
C PRO A 196 -3.78 35.17 0.61
N ILE A 197 -2.45 35.09 0.55
CA ILE A 197 -1.52 35.72 1.49
C ILE A 197 -0.89 36.91 0.79
N ALA A 198 -0.91 38.09 1.42
CA ALA A 198 -0.25 39.29 0.89
C ALA A 198 1.26 39.04 0.71
N VAL A 199 1.79 39.57 -0.38
CA VAL A 199 3.22 39.53 -0.72
C VAL A 199 3.72 40.96 -0.84
N ASP A 200 4.84 41.27 -0.20
CA ASP A 200 5.48 42.58 -0.30
C ASP A 200 5.92 42.83 -1.74
N TYR A 201 5.88 44.09 -2.14
CA TYR A 201 6.29 44.57 -3.45
C TYR A 201 7.03 45.89 -3.35
N THR A 202 7.75 46.26 -4.39
CA THR A 202 8.42 47.54 -4.51
C THR A 202 8.03 48.22 -5.83
N THR A 203 8.03 49.55 -5.84
CA THR A 203 7.73 50.32 -7.03
C THR A 203 8.94 51.17 -7.44
N VAL A 204 9.28 51.11 -8.72
CA VAL A 204 10.28 51.98 -9.33
C VAL A 204 9.57 52.91 -10.30
N VAL A 205 9.78 54.25 -10.12
CA VAL A 205 9.24 55.27 -11.01
C VAL A 205 10.38 55.87 -11.85
N SER A 206 10.17 55.97 -13.16
CA SER A 206 11.10 56.53 -14.13
C SER A 206 10.41 57.52 -15.08
N GLY A 207 11.18 58.40 -15.67
CA GLY A 207 10.72 59.44 -16.56
C GLY A 207 11.01 60.86 -16.01
N GLU A 208 11.34 61.78 -16.90
CA GLU A 208 11.66 63.15 -16.48
C GLU A 208 10.47 63.82 -15.77
N GLY A 209 10.71 64.33 -14.55
CA GLY A 209 9.74 65.01 -13.72
C GLY A 209 8.74 64.05 -13.00
N PHE A 210 8.95 62.73 -13.05
CA PHE A 210 8.18 61.78 -12.27
C PHE A 210 9.05 61.17 -11.20
N THR A 211 8.50 61.07 -9.98
CA THR A 211 9.19 60.44 -8.84
C THR A 211 8.22 59.58 -8.03
N LYS A 212 8.77 58.58 -7.30
CA LYS A 212 7.98 57.83 -6.34
C LYS A 212 7.59 58.73 -5.16
N GLY A 213 6.36 58.65 -4.74
CA GLY A 213 5.89 59.36 -3.55
C GLY A 213 6.29 58.65 -2.24
N SER A 214 5.63 58.99 -1.15
CA SER A 214 5.91 58.47 0.18
C SER A 214 5.48 56.99 0.38
N SER A 215 4.66 56.47 -0.53
CA SER A 215 4.18 55.07 -0.49
C SER A 215 4.52 54.32 -1.78
N GLU A 216 4.54 53.02 -1.75
CA GLU A 216 4.81 52.17 -2.93
C GLU A 216 3.76 52.30 -4.05
N TYR A 217 2.61 52.87 -3.74
CA TYR A 217 1.50 53.05 -4.68
C TYR A 217 1.24 54.51 -5.05
N SER A 218 2.22 55.41 -4.93
CA SER A 218 2.07 56.82 -5.26
C SER A 218 3.16 57.31 -6.21
N VAL A 219 2.74 58.19 -7.16
CA VAL A 219 3.60 58.87 -8.12
C VAL A 219 3.39 60.38 -8.01
N ILE A 220 4.50 61.12 -7.93
CA ILE A 220 4.53 62.58 -7.96
C ILE A 220 4.95 63.01 -9.37
N ALA A 221 4.16 63.84 -10.02
CA ALA A 221 4.57 64.57 -11.21
C ALA A 221 4.94 66.00 -10.84
N ALA A 222 6.13 66.47 -11.15
CA ALA A 222 6.53 67.87 -11.02
C ALA A 222 5.82 68.72 -12.06
N ALA A 223 5.68 70.07 -11.82
CA ALA A 223 5.12 71.03 -12.79
C ALA A 223 5.84 70.89 -14.14
N ASN A 224 5.07 70.92 -15.23
CA ASN A 224 5.54 70.90 -16.60
C ASN A 224 5.21 72.12 -17.33
N THR A 225 6.23 72.90 -17.76
CA THR A 225 6.06 74.18 -18.54
C THR A 225 6.43 73.95 -20.02
N GLY A 226 6.74 72.70 -20.42
CA GLY A 226 7.10 72.36 -21.79
C GLY A 226 6.12 71.38 -22.45
N ALA A 227 6.64 70.58 -23.37
CA ALA A 227 5.88 69.55 -24.07
C ALA A 227 5.40 68.46 -23.12
N GLU A 228 4.44 67.67 -23.56
CA GLU A 228 3.96 66.47 -22.83
C GLU A 228 5.12 65.53 -22.45
N ARG A 229 5.10 65.02 -21.22
CA ARG A 229 6.10 64.08 -20.68
C ARG A 229 5.43 62.77 -20.38
N THR A 230 6.18 61.72 -20.57
CA THR A 230 5.77 60.37 -20.23
C THR A 230 6.75 59.75 -19.26
N GLY A 231 6.26 58.85 -18.41
CA GLY A 231 7.04 58.07 -17.45
C GLY A 231 6.40 56.73 -17.20
N GLN A 232 7.05 55.95 -16.41
CA GLN A 232 6.58 54.61 -16.05
C GLN A 232 6.77 54.34 -14.55
N ALA A 233 5.78 53.74 -13.93
CA ALA A 233 5.88 53.12 -12.63
C ALA A 233 5.83 51.61 -12.83
N VAL A 234 6.89 50.90 -12.39
CA VAL A 234 6.99 49.44 -12.42
C VAL A 234 6.89 48.93 -11.01
N VAL A 235 5.94 48.04 -10.78
CA VAL A 235 5.66 47.38 -9.50
C VAL A 235 6.26 45.97 -9.52
#